data_8cc501c4f786f2d2c0c9c1fdf1d45a7d
#
_entry.id   8cc501c4f786f2d2c0c9c1fdf1d45a7d
#
_cell.length_a   1.000
_cell.length_b   1.000
_cell.length_c   1.000
_cell.angle_alpha   90.00
_cell.angle_beta   90.00
_cell.angle_gamma   90.00
#
_symmetry.space_group_name_H-M   'P 1'
#
loop_
_entity.id
_entity.type
_entity.pdbx_description
1 polymer ?
#
loop_
_entity_poly.entity_id
_entity_poly.type
_entity_poly.pdbx_seq_one_letter_code
_entity_poly.pdbx_strand_id
1 'polypeptide(L)'
;YTPGHTDDSYSFYLKADGVGKVFTGDTLLIRGKGRTDFQNGNASNQYHSLFNRLLKLPDETLVYPAHDYKGWTISTIAEEKAHNPRLQVANEQAYVQFMGALNLPSPALMDVAVPANRACGLGE
;
A
#
# COMPACT_ATOMS: atom_id res chain seq x y z
N TYR A 1 -10.11 -0.49 7.34
CA TYR A 1 -9.76 -1.68 6.58
C TYR A 1 -9.42 -1.30 5.14
N THR A 2 -8.20 -1.59 4.71
CA THR A 2 -7.66 -1.25 3.38
C THR A 2 -6.95 -2.47 2.76
N PRO A 3 -7.70 -3.55 2.47
CA PRO A 3 -7.14 -4.80 1.95
C PRO A 3 -6.57 -4.63 0.54
N GLY A 4 -5.68 -5.53 0.18
CA GLY A 4 -5.14 -5.64 -1.18
C GLY A 4 -3.67 -5.99 -1.24
N HIS A 5 -2.82 -5.36 -0.46
CA HIS A 5 -1.44 -5.84 -0.24
C HIS A 5 -1.48 -7.16 0.54
N THR A 6 -2.23 -7.19 1.61
CA THR A 6 -2.69 -8.39 2.30
C THR A 6 -4.20 -8.31 2.50
N ASP A 7 -4.85 -9.41 2.84
CA ASP A 7 -6.29 -9.44 3.11
C ASP A 7 -6.66 -8.82 4.47
N ASP A 8 -5.72 -8.68 5.36
CA ASP A 8 -5.86 -8.09 6.70
C ASP A 8 -5.25 -6.68 6.84
N SER A 9 -4.92 -6.02 5.74
CA SER A 9 -4.32 -4.67 5.77
C SER A 9 -5.27 -3.62 6.33
N TYR A 10 -4.73 -2.74 7.17
CA TYR A 10 -5.42 -1.56 7.72
C TYR A 10 -4.59 -0.29 7.50
N SER A 11 -5.28 0.81 7.28
CA SER A 11 -4.71 2.16 7.35
C SER A 11 -5.35 2.91 8.50
N PHE A 12 -4.57 3.73 9.20
CA PHE A 12 -5.03 4.50 10.35
C PHE A 12 -5.03 5.98 10.02
N TYR A 13 -6.20 6.61 10.12
CA TYR A 13 -6.37 8.04 9.90
C TYR A 13 -6.55 8.76 11.23
N LEU A 14 -5.71 9.75 11.48
CA LEU A 14 -5.76 10.62 12.64
C LEU A 14 -5.90 12.07 12.20
N LYS A 15 -6.87 12.76 12.75
CA LYS A 15 -7.01 14.20 12.58
C LYS A 15 -6.79 14.87 13.94
N ALA A 16 -5.59 15.42 14.14
CA ALA A 16 -5.23 16.23 15.28
C ALA A 16 -4.62 17.53 14.76
N ASP A 17 -4.84 18.62 15.48
CA ASP A 17 -4.25 19.93 15.17
C ASP A 17 -4.52 20.45 13.76
N GLY A 18 -5.69 20.15 13.21
CA GLY A 18 -6.17 20.68 11.93
C GLY A 18 -5.71 19.92 10.69
N VAL A 19 -4.56 19.26 10.69
CA VAL A 19 -4.03 18.49 9.53
C VAL A 19 -4.22 17.00 9.75
N GLY A 20 -4.87 16.33 8.79
CA GLY A 20 -5.01 14.89 8.81
C GLY A 20 -3.68 14.18 8.55
N LYS A 21 -3.50 13.03 9.19
CA LYS A 21 -2.36 12.13 8.99
C LYS A 21 -2.89 10.74 8.73
N VAL A 22 -2.39 10.04 7.71
CA VAL A 22 -2.76 8.67 7.43
C VAL A 22 -1.53 7.78 7.37
N PHE A 23 -1.57 6.71 8.14
CA PHE A 23 -0.56 5.66 8.19
C PHE A 23 -1.07 4.52 7.31
N THR A 24 -0.46 4.35 6.16
CA THR A 24 -1.00 3.53 5.06
C THR A 24 -0.44 2.11 5.00
N GLY A 25 0.48 1.75 5.91
CA GLY A 25 1.16 0.47 5.81
C GLY A 25 1.82 0.33 4.43
N ASP A 26 1.62 -0.81 3.81
CA ASP A 26 2.05 -1.05 2.43
C ASP A 26 0.91 -0.93 1.41
N THR A 27 -0.25 -0.44 1.81
CA THR A 27 -1.35 -0.18 0.86
C THR A 27 -0.99 0.94 -0.11
N LEU A 28 -0.47 2.07 0.41
CA LEU A 28 0.00 3.20 -0.38
C LEU A 28 1.42 3.57 0.07
N LEU A 29 2.35 3.59 -0.86
CA LEU A 29 3.72 4.05 -0.68
C LEU A 29 3.94 5.36 -1.43
N ILE A 30 4.97 6.12 -1.08
CA ILE A 30 5.30 7.36 -1.80
C ILE A 30 5.76 7.02 -3.22
N ARG A 31 5.01 7.49 -4.22
CA ARG A 31 5.22 7.17 -5.66
C ARG A 31 5.18 5.66 -5.94
N GLY A 32 4.44 4.91 -5.11
CA GLY A 32 4.32 3.47 -5.20
C GLY A 32 3.14 2.93 -4.41
N LYS A 33 3.10 1.63 -4.29
CA LYS A 33 2.14 0.88 -3.48
C LYS A 33 2.67 -0.53 -3.25
N GLY A 34 2.14 -1.23 -2.25
CA GLY A 34 2.50 -2.63 -2.00
C GLY A 34 2.12 -3.55 -3.15
N ARG A 35 2.85 -4.63 -3.29
CA ARG A 35 2.52 -5.72 -4.21
C ARG A 35 1.25 -6.46 -3.75
N THR A 36 0.62 -7.19 -4.67
CA THR A 36 -0.65 -7.89 -4.39
C THR A 36 -0.58 -9.38 -4.70
N ASP A 37 0.60 -9.90 -4.97
CA ASP A 37 0.85 -11.27 -5.43
C ASP A 37 1.30 -12.23 -4.31
N PHE A 38 1.26 -11.78 -3.04
CA PHE A 38 1.57 -12.59 -1.86
C PHE A 38 0.50 -12.39 -0.76
N GLN A 39 0.51 -13.31 0.24
CA GLN A 39 -0.24 -13.18 1.50
C GLN A 39 -1.73 -12.84 1.31
N ASN A 40 -2.38 -13.55 0.40
CA ASN A 40 -3.77 -13.30 0.03
C ASN A 40 -4.00 -11.89 -0.54
N GLY A 41 -2.99 -11.32 -1.19
CA GLY A 41 -3.09 -10.05 -1.88
C GLY A 41 -4.11 -10.09 -3.01
N ASN A 42 -4.73 -8.94 -3.30
CA ASN A 42 -5.74 -8.83 -4.34
C ASN A 42 -5.72 -7.43 -4.94
N ALA A 43 -5.47 -7.34 -6.25
CA ALA A 43 -5.34 -6.06 -6.95
C ALA A 43 -6.66 -5.27 -7.01
N SER A 44 -7.81 -5.94 -7.16
CA SER A 44 -9.13 -5.30 -7.15
C SER A 44 -9.41 -4.70 -5.76
N ASN A 45 -9.21 -5.46 -4.69
CA ASN A 45 -9.36 -4.95 -3.33
C ASN A 45 -8.43 -3.76 -3.06
N GLN A 46 -7.18 -3.82 -3.54
CA GLN A 46 -6.25 -2.70 -3.40
C GLN A 46 -6.71 -1.46 -4.17
N TYR A 47 -7.25 -1.63 -5.38
CA TYR A 47 -7.85 -0.53 -6.12
C TYR A 47 -8.95 0.17 -5.31
N HIS A 48 -9.89 -0.58 -4.75
CA HIS A 48 -10.95 -0.02 -3.92
C HIS A 48 -10.42 0.65 -2.64
N SER A 49 -9.42 0.07 -2.00
CA SER A 49 -8.76 0.66 -0.83
C SER A 49 -8.09 1.99 -1.16
N LEU A 50 -7.42 2.08 -2.31
CA LEU A 50 -6.78 3.30 -2.79
C LEU A 50 -7.80 4.34 -3.24
N PHE A 51 -8.60 4.02 -4.26
CA PHE A 51 -9.43 5.01 -4.97
C PHE A 51 -10.73 5.36 -4.24
N ASN A 52 -11.32 4.44 -3.48
CA ASN A 52 -12.59 4.66 -2.80
C ASN A 52 -12.43 5.02 -1.32
N ARG A 53 -11.23 4.91 -0.76
CA ARG A 53 -10.94 5.23 0.65
C ARG A 53 -9.81 6.23 0.80
N LEU A 54 -8.56 5.84 0.56
CA LEU A 54 -7.40 6.68 0.85
C LEU A 54 -7.38 7.96 0.02
N LEU A 55 -7.62 7.89 -1.28
CA LEU A 55 -7.64 9.06 -2.16
C LEU A 55 -8.91 9.93 -2.00
N LYS A 56 -9.85 9.54 -1.15
CA LYS A 56 -11.00 10.38 -0.75
C LYS A 56 -10.71 11.24 0.47
N LEU A 57 -9.59 11.02 1.15
CA LEU A 57 -9.14 11.90 2.22
C LEU A 57 -8.81 13.29 1.68
N PRO A 58 -8.86 14.34 2.52
CA PRO A 58 -8.47 15.69 2.12
C PRO A 58 -7.08 15.73 1.50
N ASP A 59 -6.90 16.57 0.49
CA ASP A 59 -5.68 16.63 -0.31
C ASP A 59 -4.43 16.97 0.52
N GLU A 60 -4.58 17.78 1.57
CA GLU A 60 -3.50 18.14 2.51
C GLU A 60 -3.13 17.05 3.50
N THR A 61 -3.87 15.94 3.54
CA THR A 61 -3.58 14.82 4.46
C THR A 61 -2.17 14.30 4.24
N LEU A 62 -1.38 14.25 5.31
CA LEU A 62 -0.03 13.72 5.30
C LEU A 62 -0.07 12.18 5.22
N VAL A 63 0.75 11.62 4.35
CA VAL A 63 0.85 10.18 4.11
C VAL A 63 2.15 9.65 4.70
N TYR A 64 2.01 8.70 5.62
CA TYR A 64 3.11 7.99 6.26
C TYR A 64 3.04 6.50 5.90
N PRO A 65 3.84 6.03 4.93
CA PRO A 65 3.90 4.62 4.57
C PRO A 65 4.76 3.81 5.56
N ALA A 66 4.63 2.47 5.50
CA ALA A 66 5.47 1.58 6.30
C ALA A 66 6.88 1.41 5.72
N HIS A 67 7.01 1.47 4.40
CA HIS A 67 8.28 1.32 3.70
C HIS A 67 8.53 2.45 2.71
N ASP A 68 9.80 2.77 2.50
CA ASP A 68 10.27 3.57 1.40
C ASP A 68 11.59 3.01 0.86
N TYR A 69 11.76 3.07 -0.46
CA TYR A 69 12.93 2.51 -1.16
C TYR A 69 13.74 3.58 -1.88
N LYS A 70 13.41 4.87 -1.70
CA LYS A 70 13.98 5.98 -2.47
C LYS A 70 14.47 7.15 -1.62
N GLY A 71 14.41 7.03 -0.29
CA GLY A 71 14.81 8.10 0.63
C GLY A 71 13.72 9.13 0.93
N TRP A 72 12.47 8.79 0.70
CA TRP A 72 11.31 9.64 1.00
C TRP A 72 10.80 9.36 2.41
N THR A 73 10.30 10.38 3.09
CA THR A 73 9.83 10.23 4.47
C THR A 73 8.32 10.46 4.62
N ILE A 74 7.77 11.39 3.85
CA ILE A 74 6.37 11.82 3.94
C ILE A 74 5.89 12.33 2.58
N SER A 75 4.60 12.17 2.32
CA SER A 75 3.92 12.74 1.16
C SER A 75 2.57 13.34 1.58
N THR A 76 1.76 13.76 0.60
CA THR A 76 0.37 14.15 0.80
C THR A 76 -0.54 13.37 -0.14
N ILE A 77 -1.83 13.35 0.15
CA ILE A 77 -2.83 12.75 -0.75
C ILE A 77 -2.81 13.47 -2.11
N ALA A 78 -2.70 14.80 -2.13
CA ALA A 78 -2.59 15.57 -3.37
C ALA A 78 -1.37 15.17 -4.21
N GLU A 79 -0.20 15.03 -3.59
CA GLU A 79 1.01 14.60 -4.29
C GLU A 79 0.89 13.20 -4.87
N GLU A 80 0.31 12.27 -4.11
CA GLU A 80 0.16 10.91 -4.61
C GLU A 80 -0.87 10.83 -5.74
N LYS A 81 -1.97 11.58 -5.69
CA LYS A 81 -2.91 11.71 -6.81
C LYS A 81 -2.22 12.21 -8.08
N ALA A 82 -1.38 13.25 -7.95
CA ALA A 82 -0.77 13.93 -9.09
C ALA A 82 0.45 13.16 -9.67
N HIS A 83 1.25 12.55 -8.82
CA HIS A 83 2.60 12.11 -9.20
C HIS A 83 2.88 10.62 -8.96
N ASN A 84 1.99 9.88 -8.30
CA ASN A 84 2.21 8.44 -8.14
C ASN A 84 1.93 7.71 -9.45
N PRO A 85 2.94 7.13 -10.12
CA PRO A 85 2.75 6.48 -11.42
C PRO A 85 1.86 5.23 -11.35
N ARG A 86 1.67 4.68 -10.15
CA ARG A 86 0.82 3.51 -9.93
C ARG A 86 -0.66 3.85 -9.81
N LEU A 87 -0.98 5.13 -9.66
CA LEU A 87 -2.35 5.65 -9.55
C LEU A 87 -2.86 6.29 -10.84
N GLN A 88 -2.01 6.41 -11.87
CA GLN A 88 -2.36 6.98 -13.18
C GLN A 88 -3.02 5.91 -14.06
N VAL A 89 -4.18 5.43 -13.65
CA VAL A 89 -4.96 4.39 -14.37
C VAL A 89 -6.37 4.88 -14.63
N ALA A 90 -6.96 4.44 -15.73
CA ALA A 90 -8.28 4.89 -16.15
C ALA A 90 -9.42 4.30 -15.29
N ASN A 91 -9.25 3.06 -14.82
CA ASN A 91 -10.26 2.32 -14.07
C ASN A 91 -9.65 1.10 -13.38
N GLU A 92 -10.49 0.38 -12.64
CA GLU A 92 -10.11 -0.84 -11.92
C GLU A 92 -9.53 -1.92 -12.84
N GLN A 93 -10.14 -2.15 -13.99
CA GLN A 93 -9.68 -3.17 -14.93
C GLN A 93 -8.25 -2.89 -15.41
N ALA A 94 -7.95 -1.63 -15.75
CA ALA A 94 -6.61 -1.21 -16.13
C ALA A 94 -5.62 -1.38 -14.98
N TYR A 95 -6.05 -1.09 -13.75
CA TYR A 95 -5.23 -1.31 -12.56
C TYR A 95 -4.90 -2.79 -12.34
N VAL A 96 -5.89 -3.66 -12.39
CA VAL A 96 -5.72 -5.11 -12.21
C VAL A 96 -4.80 -5.69 -13.29
N GLN A 97 -4.99 -5.30 -14.55
CA GLN A 97 -4.12 -5.72 -15.65
C GLN A 97 -2.67 -5.25 -15.45
N PHE A 98 -2.50 -4.00 -15.07
CA PHE A 98 -1.19 -3.44 -14.76
C PHE A 98 -0.51 -4.21 -13.62
N MET A 99 -1.23 -4.52 -12.55
CA MET A 99 -0.72 -5.29 -11.42
C MET A 99 -0.32 -6.71 -11.81
N GLY A 100 -1.13 -7.37 -12.62
CA GLY A 100 -0.85 -8.73 -13.11
C GLY A 100 0.34 -8.80 -14.07
N ALA A 101 0.69 -7.69 -14.72
CA ALA A 101 1.85 -7.59 -15.60
C ALA A 101 3.17 -7.28 -14.86
N LEU A 102 3.11 -6.94 -13.57
CA LEU A 102 4.30 -6.69 -12.77
C LEU A 102 5.02 -8.01 -12.47
N ASN A 103 6.19 -8.16 -13.05
CA ASN A 103 7.08 -9.29 -12.75
C ASN A 103 8.10 -8.86 -11.69
N LEU A 104 7.68 -8.87 -10.42
CA LEU A 104 8.51 -8.46 -9.31
C LEU A 104 9.31 -9.66 -8.77
N PRO A 105 10.61 -9.50 -8.48
CA PRO A 105 11.37 -10.55 -7.84
C PRO A 105 10.78 -10.89 -6.47
N SER A 106 10.93 -12.14 -6.04
CA SER A 106 10.54 -12.54 -4.68
C SER A 106 11.37 -11.78 -3.65
N PRO A 107 10.75 -11.37 -2.52
CA PRO A 107 11.50 -10.79 -1.42
C PRO A 107 12.60 -11.74 -0.93
N ALA A 108 13.74 -11.18 -0.55
CA ALA A 108 14.81 -11.95 0.02
C ALA A 108 14.36 -12.64 1.33
N LEU A 109 14.85 -13.84 1.57
CA LEU A 109 14.57 -14.62 2.78
C LEU A 109 13.08 -14.94 3.01
N MET A 110 12.23 -14.83 2.02
CA MET A 110 10.80 -15.08 2.17
C MET A 110 10.51 -16.53 2.62
N ASP A 111 11.27 -17.49 2.10
CA ASP A 111 11.13 -18.90 2.44
C ASP A 111 11.51 -19.21 3.90
N VAL A 112 12.29 -18.34 4.53
CA VAL A 112 12.68 -18.44 5.94
C VAL A 112 11.79 -17.58 6.83
N ALA A 113 11.54 -16.35 6.42
CA ALA A 113 10.83 -15.37 7.23
C ALA A 113 9.34 -15.71 7.39
N VAL A 114 8.67 -16.19 6.34
CA VAL A 114 7.24 -16.50 6.42
C VAL A 114 6.93 -17.65 7.37
N PRO A 115 7.60 -18.82 7.30
CA PRO A 115 7.41 -19.87 8.29
C PRO A 115 7.75 -19.44 9.72
N ALA A 116 8.86 -18.71 9.91
CA ALA A 116 9.27 -18.23 11.21
C ALA A 116 8.25 -17.24 11.82
N ASN A 117 7.71 -16.33 11.02
CA ASN A 117 6.67 -15.39 11.46
C ASN A 117 5.36 -16.12 11.82
N ARG A 118 4.98 -17.13 11.06
CA ARG A 118 3.82 -17.96 11.39
C ARG A 118 3.99 -18.74 12.70
N ALA A 119 5.22 -19.11 13.03
CA ALA A 119 5.59 -19.74 14.30
C ALA A 119 5.91 -18.72 15.40
N CYS A 120 5.57 -17.43 15.23
CA CYS A 120 5.87 -16.35 16.17
C CYS A 120 7.37 -16.23 16.51
N GLY A 121 8.24 -16.56 15.59
CA GLY A 121 9.69 -16.60 15.80
C GLY A 121 10.18 -17.75 16.69
N LEU A 122 9.29 -18.65 17.07
CA LEU A 122 9.64 -19.86 17.83
C LEU A 122 10.10 -20.91 16.81
N GLY A 123 11.40 -20.91 16.51
CA GLY A 123 12.03 -22.00 15.78
C GLY A 123 12.23 -23.22 16.69
N GLU A 124 12.10 -24.40 16.11
CA GLU A 124 12.60 -25.64 16.76
C GLU A 124 14.11 -25.59 16.90
#